data_bdd422892dc9db0873d4d3dcef79860a
#
_entry.id   bdd422892dc9db0873d4d3dcef79860a
#
_cell.length_a   1.000
_cell.length_b   1.000
_cell.length_c   1.000
_cell.angle_alpha   90.00
_cell.angle_beta   90.00
_cell.angle_gamma   90.00
#
_symmetry.space_group_name_H-M   'P 1'
#
loop_
_entity.id
_entity.type
_entity.pdbx_description
1 polymer ?
#
loop_
_entity_poly.entity_id
_entity_poly.type
_entity_poly.pdbx_seq_one_letter_code
_entity_poly.pdbx_strand_id
1 'polypeptide(L)'
;MLNLLYKSSLVGLKEVAEREGFQKSGSVEVLRARLIKEKILSEIDLSWEGIQGTDHRELGEILKIFGIKSSGSHKERRRRLWLHLNFDSRRMTIERLAEMDKETLYELCLRLEMPLTGTRTILMGRVAGVLTNQSKGWGRIKRSLHRNGIQIIDLNIEEKRDIEDHAGNNEFERIDQDLSKAYLEDAT
;
A
#
# COMPACT_ATOMS: atom_id res chain seq x y z
N MET A 1 17.12 21.97 2.08
CA MET A 1 16.54 21.32 0.89
C MET A 1 15.08 20.92 1.10
N LEU A 2 14.70 20.12 2.10
CA LEU A 2 13.34 19.61 2.34
C LEU A 2 12.29 20.74 2.38
N ASN A 3 12.49 21.78 3.17
CA ASN A 3 11.58 22.93 3.25
C ASN A 3 11.39 23.65 1.90
N LEU A 4 12.41 23.69 1.05
CA LEU A 4 12.31 24.26 -0.29
C LEU A 4 11.36 23.43 -1.15
N LEU A 5 11.51 22.09 -1.15
CA LEU A 5 10.64 21.18 -1.91
C LEU A 5 9.17 21.28 -1.49
N TYR A 6 8.91 21.52 -0.19
CA TYR A 6 7.53 21.69 0.30
C TYR A 6 6.90 23.04 -0.08
N LYS A 7 7.71 24.10 -0.19
CA LYS A 7 7.25 25.44 -0.59
C LYS A 7 7.17 25.65 -2.10
N SER A 8 7.85 24.79 -2.88
CA SER A 8 7.92 24.94 -4.34
C SER A 8 6.59 24.65 -5.02
N SER A 9 6.26 25.47 -6.02
CA SER A 9 5.16 25.24 -6.95
C SER A 9 5.48 24.07 -7.89
N LEU A 10 4.47 23.62 -8.69
CA LEU A 10 4.69 22.60 -9.72
C LEU A 10 5.80 22.99 -10.71
N VAL A 11 5.85 24.26 -11.10
CA VAL A 11 6.86 24.79 -12.03
C VAL A 11 8.25 24.70 -11.38
N GLY A 12 8.42 25.18 -10.16
CA GLY A 12 9.69 25.12 -9.45
C GLY A 12 10.17 23.67 -9.21
N LEU A 13 9.27 22.73 -8.90
CA LEU A 13 9.64 21.32 -8.77
C LEU A 13 10.10 20.71 -10.10
N LYS A 14 9.46 21.10 -11.22
CA LYS A 14 9.88 20.67 -12.56
C LYS A 14 11.27 21.20 -12.95
N GLU A 15 11.55 22.45 -12.63
CA GLU A 15 12.86 23.08 -12.86
C GLU A 15 13.95 22.38 -12.05
N VAL A 16 13.68 22.07 -10.78
CA VAL A 16 14.62 21.29 -9.95
C VAL A 16 14.82 19.90 -10.52
N ALA A 17 13.75 19.20 -10.93
CA ALA A 17 13.86 17.87 -11.52
C ALA A 17 14.67 17.89 -12.83
N GLU A 18 14.47 18.89 -13.68
CA GLU A 18 15.22 19.06 -14.93
C GLU A 18 16.72 19.29 -14.69
N ARG A 19 17.04 20.20 -13.78
CA ARG A 19 18.45 20.49 -13.43
C ARG A 19 19.17 19.28 -12.86
N GLU A 20 18.45 18.42 -12.12
CA GLU A 20 19.00 17.22 -11.50
C GLU A 20 18.90 15.98 -12.41
N GLY A 21 18.39 16.10 -13.64
CA GLY A 21 18.24 15.00 -14.59
C GLY A 21 17.11 14.01 -14.30
N PHE A 22 16.14 14.39 -13.45
CA PHE A 22 15.02 13.54 -13.12
C PHE A 22 13.79 13.79 -13.99
N GLN A 23 12.93 12.77 -14.08
CA GLN A 23 11.69 12.85 -14.85
C GLN A 23 10.73 13.94 -14.29
N LYS A 24 10.26 14.86 -15.15
CA LYS A 24 9.42 16.00 -14.80
C LYS A 24 7.91 15.70 -14.79
N SER A 25 7.50 14.49 -15.10
CA SER A 25 6.09 14.08 -15.17
C SER A 25 5.50 13.82 -13.77
N GLY A 26 4.22 14.12 -13.61
CA GLY A 26 3.46 13.81 -12.39
C GLY A 26 2.83 15.06 -11.75
N SER A 27 2.06 14.83 -10.70
CA SER A 27 1.50 15.87 -9.83
C SER A 27 2.59 16.48 -8.93
N VAL A 28 2.27 17.56 -8.22
CA VAL A 28 3.16 18.18 -7.22
C VAL A 28 3.65 17.14 -6.20
N GLU A 29 2.75 16.29 -5.74
CA GLU A 29 3.07 15.25 -4.76
C GLU A 29 4.02 14.20 -5.33
N VAL A 30 3.79 13.74 -6.55
CA VAL A 30 4.64 12.75 -7.24
C VAL A 30 6.04 13.30 -7.48
N LEU A 31 6.15 14.54 -7.98
CA LEU A 31 7.45 15.18 -8.20
C LEU A 31 8.19 15.42 -6.90
N ARG A 32 7.48 15.89 -5.87
CA ARG A 32 8.07 16.09 -4.54
C ARG A 32 8.56 14.77 -3.96
N ALA A 33 7.76 13.71 -4.02
CA ALA A 33 8.15 12.38 -3.53
C ALA A 33 9.41 11.87 -4.26
N ARG A 34 9.45 12.02 -5.59
CA ARG A 34 10.63 11.65 -6.39
C ARG A 34 11.88 12.41 -5.96
N LEU A 35 11.80 13.73 -5.84
CA LEU A 35 12.94 14.57 -5.44
C LEU A 35 13.38 14.28 -4.00
N ILE A 36 12.46 14.01 -3.09
CA ILE A 36 12.81 13.60 -1.72
C ILE A 36 13.53 12.26 -1.74
N LYS A 37 12.98 11.25 -2.46
CA LYS A 37 13.60 9.94 -2.59
C LYS A 37 15.03 10.04 -3.12
N GLU A 38 15.24 10.73 -4.23
CA GLU A 38 16.52 10.76 -4.94
C GLU A 38 17.56 11.68 -4.31
N LYS A 39 17.14 12.76 -3.61
CA LYS A 39 18.07 13.79 -3.10
C LYS A 39 18.25 13.78 -1.58
N ILE A 40 17.29 13.27 -0.83
CA ILE A 40 17.30 13.31 0.64
C ILE A 40 17.42 11.91 1.22
N LEU A 41 16.81 10.92 0.58
CA LEU A 41 16.78 9.54 1.03
C LEU A 41 17.54 8.61 0.07
N SER A 42 18.51 9.13 -0.68
CA SER A 42 19.29 8.37 -1.68
C SER A 42 20.01 7.15 -1.11
N GLU A 43 20.39 7.19 0.14
CA GLU A 43 21.09 6.10 0.85
C GLU A 43 20.13 5.03 1.42
N ILE A 44 18.81 5.30 1.37
CA ILE A 44 17.80 4.38 1.93
C ILE A 44 17.20 3.56 0.80
N ASP A 45 17.21 2.25 0.95
CA ASP A 45 16.51 1.36 0.02
C ASP A 45 14.99 1.47 0.20
N LEU A 46 14.35 2.19 -0.73
CA LEU A 46 12.90 2.38 -0.81
C LEU A 46 12.25 1.46 -1.87
N SER A 47 12.93 0.38 -2.26
CA SER A 47 12.31 -0.75 -2.98
C SER A 47 11.26 -1.43 -2.09
N TRP A 48 10.48 -2.33 -2.67
CA TRP A 48 9.55 -3.15 -1.88
C TRP A 48 10.27 -3.93 -0.77
N GLU A 49 11.37 -4.55 -1.12
CA GLU A 49 12.21 -5.36 -0.23
C GLU A 49 12.80 -4.49 0.88
N GLY A 50 13.33 -3.32 0.55
CA GLY A 50 13.85 -2.35 1.53
C GLY A 50 12.77 -1.89 2.50
N ILE A 51 11.58 -1.52 2.01
CA ILE A 51 10.44 -1.14 2.85
C ILE A 51 10.01 -2.28 3.78
N GLN A 52 10.05 -3.54 3.32
CA GLN A 52 9.73 -4.71 4.16
C GLN A 52 10.75 -4.90 5.28
N GLY A 53 12.04 -4.67 5.01
CA GLY A 53 13.12 -4.79 5.98
C GLY A 53 13.28 -3.62 6.95
N THR A 54 12.65 -2.48 6.67
CA THR A 54 12.76 -1.26 7.48
C THR A 54 11.98 -1.39 8.80
N ASP A 55 12.58 -1.00 9.91
CA ASP A 55 11.94 -1.09 11.21
C ASP A 55 10.79 -0.08 11.41
N HIS A 56 9.96 -0.33 12.43
CA HIS A 56 8.76 0.46 12.70
C HIS A 56 9.07 1.94 12.99
N ARG A 57 10.16 2.24 13.70
CA ARG A 57 10.54 3.61 14.06
C ARG A 57 11.07 4.35 12.84
N GLU A 58 11.96 3.71 12.11
CA GLU A 58 12.57 4.26 10.89
C GLU A 58 11.51 4.57 9.83
N LEU A 59 10.56 3.63 9.57
CA LEU A 59 9.40 3.91 8.73
C LEU A 59 8.62 5.16 9.17
N GLY A 60 8.50 5.36 10.49
CA GLY A 60 7.85 6.56 11.03
C GLY A 60 8.58 7.83 10.66
N GLU A 61 9.91 7.86 10.73
CA GLU A 61 10.72 9.02 10.36
C GLU A 61 10.68 9.27 8.84
N ILE A 62 10.79 8.23 8.03
CA ILE A 62 10.66 8.32 6.56
C ILE A 62 9.30 8.92 6.17
N LEU A 63 8.22 8.45 6.78
CA LEU A 63 6.87 8.98 6.53
C LEU A 63 6.75 10.46 6.91
N LYS A 64 7.39 10.91 7.99
CA LYS A 64 7.45 12.32 8.38
C LYS A 64 8.20 13.16 7.34
N ILE A 65 9.32 12.65 6.82
CA ILE A 65 10.08 13.32 5.75
C ILE A 65 9.21 13.51 4.50
N PHE A 66 8.37 12.52 4.15
CA PHE A 66 7.40 12.63 3.06
C PHE A 66 6.15 13.47 3.43
N GLY A 67 6.04 13.98 4.65
CA GLY A 67 4.89 14.78 5.11
C GLY A 67 3.56 14.03 5.15
N ILE A 68 3.61 12.70 5.29
CA ILE A 68 2.44 11.83 5.36
C ILE A 68 2.28 11.22 6.76
N LYS A 69 1.09 10.69 7.06
CA LYS A 69 0.77 10.16 8.38
C LYS A 69 1.78 9.08 8.81
N SER A 70 2.47 9.31 9.92
CA SER A 70 3.50 8.41 10.47
C SER A 70 3.00 7.48 11.57
N SER A 71 1.76 7.64 12.06
CA SER A 71 1.15 6.75 13.06
C SER A 71 0.49 5.53 12.41
N GLY A 72 0.25 4.49 13.18
CA GLY A 72 -0.38 3.25 12.75
C GLY A 72 0.52 2.02 12.95
N SER A 73 0.01 0.85 12.65
CA SER A 73 0.75 -0.41 12.71
C SER A 73 1.92 -0.44 11.71
N HIS A 74 2.85 -1.38 11.89
CA HIS A 74 4.00 -1.56 10.97
C HIS A 74 3.52 -1.79 9.53
N LYS A 75 2.56 -2.69 9.34
CA LYS A 75 1.91 -2.98 8.06
C LYS A 75 1.29 -1.74 7.41
N GLU A 76 0.53 -0.93 8.17
CA GLU A 76 -0.06 0.31 7.65
C GLU A 76 0.98 1.34 7.24
N ARG A 77 2.10 1.44 7.95
CA ARG A 77 3.21 2.33 7.59
C ARG A 77 3.87 1.89 6.29
N ARG A 78 4.19 0.59 6.12
CA ARG A 78 4.74 0.04 4.88
C ARG A 78 3.81 0.29 3.69
N ARG A 79 2.53 -0.08 3.80
CA ARG A 79 1.52 0.17 2.77
C ARG A 79 1.44 1.64 2.36
N ARG A 80 1.43 2.52 3.33
CA ARG A 80 1.30 3.97 3.10
C ARG A 80 2.52 4.54 2.40
N LEU A 81 3.72 4.13 2.81
CA LEU A 81 4.96 4.55 2.17
C LEU A 81 5.00 4.05 0.72
N TRP A 82 4.75 2.77 0.51
CA TRP A 82 4.77 2.19 -0.82
C TRP A 82 3.75 2.83 -1.77
N LEU A 83 2.53 3.06 -1.31
CA LEU A 83 1.50 3.78 -2.08
C LEU A 83 1.92 5.21 -2.43
N HIS A 84 2.55 5.91 -1.50
CA HIS A 84 3.00 7.28 -1.72
C HIS A 84 4.10 7.36 -2.79
N LEU A 85 4.98 6.38 -2.84
CA LEU A 85 6.08 6.33 -3.79
C LEU A 85 5.67 5.87 -5.19
N ASN A 86 4.69 4.98 -5.29
CA ASN A 86 4.39 4.27 -6.53
C ASN A 86 3.08 4.70 -7.19
N PHE A 87 2.21 5.46 -6.50
CA PHE A 87 0.91 5.86 -7.04
C PHE A 87 0.67 7.36 -7.01
N ASP A 88 0.11 7.89 -8.09
CA ASP A 88 -0.52 9.19 -8.09
C ASP A 88 -1.97 9.08 -7.61
N SER A 89 -2.18 9.34 -6.33
CA SER A 89 -3.51 9.29 -5.70
C SER A 89 -4.55 10.21 -6.36
N ARG A 90 -4.09 11.24 -7.09
CA ARG A 90 -4.98 12.17 -7.82
C ARG A 90 -5.52 11.57 -9.11
N ARG A 91 -4.90 10.52 -9.63
CA ARG A 91 -5.31 9.84 -10.88
C ARG A 91 -6.04 8.53 -10.63
N MET A 92 -6.01 8.00 -9.41
CA MET A 92 -6.65 6.72 -9.11
C MET A 92 -8.17 6.88 -8.92
N THR A 93 -8.93 6.08 -9.66
CA THR A 93 -10.40 5.96 -9.57
C THR A 93 -10.80 4.49 -9.57
N ILE A 94 -12.06 4.20 -9.23
CA ILE A 94 -12.54 2.81 -9.26
C ILE A 94 -12.61 2.26 -10.69
N GLU A 95 -12.95 3.11 -11.66
CA GLU A 95 -12.99 2.74 -13.07
C GLU A 95 -11.58 2.31 -13.54
N ARG A 96 -10.55 3.04 -13.12
CA ARG A 96 -9.17 2.69 -13.44
C ARG A 96 -8.73 1.38 -12.79
N LEU A 97 -9.17 1.08 -11.56
CA LEU A 97 -8.96 -0.23 -10.96
C LEU A 97 -9.70 -1.32 -11.73
N ALA A 98 -10.92 -1.01 -12.22
CA ALA A 98 -11.72 -1.93 -13.00
C ALA A 98 -11.13 -2.24 -14.39
N GLU A 99 -10.23 -1.43 -14.93
CA GLU A 99 -9.51 -1.68 -16.17
C GLU A 99 -8.30 -2.61 -15.97
N MET A 100 -7.83 -2.81 -14.73
CA MET A 100 -6.69 -3.65 -14.44
C MET A 100 -7.03 -5.13 -14.60
N ASP A 101 -6.11 -5.91 -15.15
CA ASP A 101 -6.22 -7.36 -15.21
C ASP A 101 -6.05 -8.01 -13.83
N LYS A 102 -6.31 -9.31 -13.74
CA LYS A 102 -6.21 -10.06 -12.49
C LYS A 102 -4.76 -10.10 -11.98
N GLU A 103 -3.81 -10.22 -12.86
CA GLU A 103 -2.37 -10.31 -12.57
C GLU A 103 -1.89 -8.99 -11.94
N THR A 104 -2.24 -7.85 -12.51
CA THR A 104 -1.94 -6.52 -11.94
C THR A 104 -2.59 -6.34 -10.55
N LEU A 105 -3.84 -6.73 -10.39
CA LEU A 105 -4.53 -6.65 -9.10
C LEU A 105 -3.92 -7.60 -8.06
N TYR A 106 -3.47 -8.80 -8.47
CA TYR A 106 -2.75 -9.73 -7.61
C TYR A 106 -1.43 -9.12 -7.13
N GLU A 107 -0.63 -8.53 -8.02
CA GLU A 107 0.61 -7.84 -7.65
C GLU A 107 0.35 -6.67 -6.70
N LEU A 108 -0.73 -5.90 -6.91
CA LEU A 108 -1.13 -4.85 -5.98
C LEU A 108 -1.50 -5.40 -4.61
N CYS A 109 -2.26 -6.48 -4.54
CA CYS A 109 -2.59 -7.15 -3.28
C CYS A 109 -1.33 -7.62 -2.56
N LEU A 110 -0.36 -8.21 -3.27
CA LEU A 110 0.92 -8.62 -2.72
C LEU A 110 1.68 -7.43 -2.11
N ARG A 111 1.83 -6.34 -2.87
CA ARG A 111 2.51 -5.11 -2.40
C ARG A 111 1.75 -4.39 -1.29
N LEU A 112 0.46 -4.59 -1.17
CA LEU A 112 -0.37 -4.07 -0.10
C LEU A 112 -0.52 -5.05 1.06
N GLU A 113 0.17 -6.19 1.03
CA GLU A 113 0.12 -7.24 2.06
C GLU A 113 -1.34 -7.69 2.34
N MET A 114 -2.12 -7.88 1.26
CA MET A 114 -3.50 -8.35 1.30
C MET A 114 -3.58 -9.82 0.91
N PRO A 115 -4.66 -10.55 1.27
CA PRO A 115 -4.89 -11.90 0.79
C PRO A 115 -4.87 -11.98 -0.73
N LEU A 116 -4.22 -13.02 -1.28
CA LEU A 116 -3.98 -13.15 -2.73
C LEU A 116 -5.00 -14.04 -3.43
N THR A 117 -5.85 -14.75 -2.69
CA THR A 117 -6.88 -15.62 -3.20
C THR A 117 -8.13 -14.86 -3.62
N GLY A 118 -8.86 -15.38 -4.59
CA GLY A 118 -10.15 -14.82 -5.00
C GLY A 118 -10.25 -14.46 -6.48
N THR A 119 -11.43 -14.03 -6.87
CA THR A 119 -11.71 -13.54 -8.23
C THR A 119 -11.09 -12.17 -8.46
N ARG A 120 -11.01 -11.74 -9.72
CA ARG A 120 -10.57 -10.39 -10.09
C ARG A 120 -11.35 -9.30 -9.33
N THR A 121 -12.66 -9.47 -9.17
CA THR A 121 -13.52 -8.52 -8.45
C THR A 121 -13.17 -8.44 -6.95
N ILE A 122 -12.88 -9.58 -6.32
CA ILE A 122 -12.46 -9.64 -4.92
C ILE A 122 -11.12 -8.92 -4.73
N LEU A 123 -10.13 -9.19 -5.58
CA LEU A 123 -8.83 -8.52 -5.51
C LEU A 123 -8.98 -7.01 -5.73
N MET A 124 -9.80 -6.59 -6.69
CA MET A 124 -10.11 -5.17 -6.92
C MET A 124 -10.75 -4.53 -5.68
N GLY A 125 -11.71 -5.22 -5.04
CA GLY A 125 -12.36 -4.76 -3.82
C GLY A 125 -11.37 -4.54 -2.66
N ARG A 126 -10.44 -5.49 -2.45
CA ARG A 126 -9.38 -5.37 -1.45
C ARG A 126 -8.49 -4.15 -1.69
N VAL A 127 -8.01 -3.99 -2.92
CA VAL A 127 -7.20 -2.82 -3.29
C VAL A 127 -7.98 -1.53 -3.06
N ALA A 128 -9.23 -1.45 -3.52
CA ALA A 128 -10.10 -0.29 -3.31
C ALA A 128 -10.31 0.02 -1.82
N GLY A 129 -10.51 -1.00 -0.99
CA GLY A 129 -10.63 -0.88 0.46
C GLY A 129 -9.39 -0.24 1.10
N VAL A 130 -8.20 -0.72 0.76
CA VAL A 130 -6.94 -0.13 1.26
C VAL A 130 -6.79 1.32 0.82
N LEU A 131 -7.05 1.64 -0.46
CA LEU A 131 -6.90 3.00 -0.99
C LEU A 131 -7.88 3.98 -0.35
N THR A 132 -9.13 3.57 -0.14
CA THR A 132 -10.17 4.42 0.46
C THR A 132 -9.96 4.64 1.96
N ASN A 133 -9.28 3.73 2.64
CA ASN A 133 -8.93 3.86 4.06
C ASN A 133 -7.72 4.79 4.30
N GLN A 134 -7.02 5.26 3.25
CA GLN A 134 -5.95 6.23 3.42
C GLN A 134 -6.49 7.59 3.89
N SER A 135 -5.81 8.21 4.86
CA SER A 135 -6.29 9.44 5.52
C SER A 135 -6.28 10.67 4.63
N LYS A 136 -5.33 10.77 3.70
CA LYS A 136 -5.17 11.92 2.80
C LYS A 136 -4.83 11.47 1.38
N GLY A 137 -5.14 12.32 0.41
CA GLY A 137 -4.69 12.16 -0.97
C GLY A 137 -5.58 11.29 -1.87
N TRP A 138 -6.45 10.45 -1.33
CA TRP A 138 -7.23 9.47 -2.07
C TRP A 138 -8.70 9.87 -2.32
N GLY A 139 -8.99 11.16 -2.31
CA GLY A 139 -10.37 11.67 -2.47
C GLY A 139 -11.01 11.35 -3.81
N ARG A 140 -10.24 11.13 -4.87
CA ARG A 140 -10.77 10.83 -6.20
C ARG A 140 -11.35 9.41 -6.26
N ILE A 141 -10.64 8.41 -5.73
CA ILE A 141 -11.17 7.05 -5.69
C ILE A 141 -12.37 6.95 -4.74
N LYS A 142 -12.35 7.63 -3.60
CA LYS A 142 -13.50 7.69 -2.68
C LYS A 142 -14.76 8.24 -3.35
N ARG A 143 -14.62 9.31 -4.13
CA ARG A 143 -15.75 9.89 -4.89
C ARG A 143 -16.22 8.98 -6.02
N SER A 144 -15.32 8.30 -6.72
CA SER A 144 -15.69 7.39 -7.79
C SER A 144 -16.41 6.14 -7.27
N LEU A 145 -15.99 5.59 -6.13
CA LEU A 145 -16.70 4.51 -5.44
C LEU A 145 -18.12 4.93 -5.06
N HIS A 146 -18.27 6.10 -4.44
CA HIS A 146 -19.59 6.60 -4.04
C HIS A 146 -20.52 6.81 -5.24
N ARG A 147 -19.99 7.36 -6.35
CA ARG A 147 -20.74 7.55 -7.60
C ARG A 147 -21.22 6.24 -8.22
N ASN A 148 -20.44 5.17 -8.10
CA ASN A 148 -20.77 3.85 -8.63
C ASN A 148 -21.64 3.00 -7.67
N GLY A 149 -22.07 3.56 -6.54
CA GLY A 149 -22.96 2.89 -5.59
C GLY A 149 -22.32 1.80 -4.75
N ILE A 150 -20.99 1.67 -4.78
CA ILE A 150 -20.25 0.72 -3.94
C ILE A 150 -20.05 1.33 -2.57
N GLN A 151 -20.55 0.67 -1.53
CA GLN A 151 -20.38 1.09 -0.14
C GLN A 151 -19.01 0.64 0.39
N ILE A 152 -18.27 1.55 1.04
CA ILE A 152 -16.95 1.24 1.62
C ILE A 152 -17.06 0.17 2.73
N ILE A 153 -18.22 0.09 3.37
CA ILE A 153 -18.51 -0.89 4.44
C ILE A 153 -18.44 -2.33 3.90
N ASP A 154 -18.94 -2.57 2.69
CA ASP A 154 -18.98 -3.91 2.07
C ASP A 154 -17.57 -4.44 1.77
N LEU A 155 -16.64 -3.56 1.42
CA LEU A 155 -15.23 -3.93 1.15
C LEU A 155 -14.46 -4.33 2.42
N ASN A 156 -14.84 -3.77 3.59
CA ASN A 156 -14.22 -4.10 4.87
C ASN A 156 -14.74 -5.42 5.47
N ILE A 157 -15.94 -5.85 5.12
CA ILE A 157 -16.55 -7.10 5.61
C ILE A 157 -15.81 -8.30 5.00
N GLU A 158 -15.46 -8.24 3.71
CA GLU A 158 -14.70 -9.31 3.05
C GLU A 158 -13.28 -9.44 3.63
N GLU A 159 -12.60 -8.32 3.93
CA GLU A 159 -11.28 -8.35 4.59
C GLU A 159 -11.33 -9.03 5.97
N LYS A 160 -12.41 -8.83 6.73
CA LYS A 160 -12.59 -9.46 8.04
C LYS A 160 -12.86 -10.96 7.93
N ARG A 161 -13.71 -11.38 6.99
CA ARG A 161 -14.01 -12.81 6.76
C ARG A 161 -12.78 -13.59 6.34
N ASP A 162 -11.97 -13.04 5.43
CA ASP A 162 -10.74 -13.69 4.98
C ASP A 162 -9.69 -13.85 6.10
N ILE A 163 -9.66 -12.93 7.08
CA ILE A 163 -8.79 -13.03 8.24
C ILE A 163 -9.28 -14.13 9.19
N GLU A 164 -10.59 -14.24 9.40
CA GLU A 164 -11.21 -15.26 10.24
C GLU A 164 -11.05 -16.68 9.62
N ASP A 165 -11.24 -16.81 8.31
CA ASP A 165 -11.08 -18.07 7.57
C ASP A 165 -9.60 -18.55 7.57
N HIS A 166 -8.63 -17.64 7.50
CA HIS A 166 -7.20 -18.00 7.60
C HIS A 166 -6.78 -18.34 9.02
N ALA A 167 -7.37 -17.70 10.03
CA ALA A 167 -7.12 -18.06 11.42
C ALA A 167 -7.70 -19.45 11.75
N GLY A 168 -8.88 -19.78 11.24
CA GLY A 168 -9.51 -21.10 11.38
C GLY A 168 -8.70 -22.21 10.70
N ASN A 169 -8.21 -22.01 9.48
CA ASN A 169 -7.40 -23.01 8.78
C ASN A 169 -6.05 -23.30 9.48
N ASN A 170 -5.40 -22.29 10.04
CA ASN A 170 -4.17 -22.48 10.80
C ASN A 170 -4.40 -23.27 12.12
N GLU A 171 -5.57 -23.17 12.71
CA GLU A 171 -5.94 -23.90 13.92
C GLU A 171 -6.26 -25.37 13.58
N PHE A 172 -6.91 -25.66 12.48
CA PHE A 172 -7.14 -27.03 11.98
C PHE A 172 -5.85 -27.73 11.58
N GLU A 173 -4.93 -27.08 10.89
CA GLU A 173 -3.61 -27.67 10.56
C GLU A 173 -2.77 -27.97 11.79
N ARG A 174 -2.86 -27.16 12.87
CA ARG A 174 -2.21 -27.45 14.15
C ARG A 174 -2.80 -28.64 14.86
N ILE A 175 -4.11 -28.79 14.87
CA ILE A 175 -4.83 -29.92 15.47
C ILE A 175 -4.47 -31.24 14.75
N ASP A 176 -4.37 -31.22 13.42
CA ASP A 176 -3.98 -32.40 12.63
C ASP A 176 -2.50 -32.81 12.88
N GLN A 177 -1.61 -31.84 13.06
CA GLN A 177 -0.21 -32.10 13.39
C GLN A 177 -0.04 -32.65 14.81
N ASP A 178 -0.81 -32.17 15.78
CA ASP A 178 -0.79 -32.65 17.16
C ASP A 178 -1.42 -34.05 17.29
N LEU A 179 -2.49 -34.34 16.56
CA LEU A 179 -3.08 -35.68 16.47
C LEU A 179 -2.13 -36.66 15.80
N SER A 180 -1.44 -36.31 14.74
CA SER A 180 -0.47 -37.16 14.06
C SER A 180 0.74 -37.53 14.95
N LYS A 181 1.18 -36.59 15.82
CA LYS A 181 2.22 -36.87 16.82
C LYS A 181 1.77 -37.81 17.91
N ALA A 182 0.55 -37.63 18.41
CA ALA A 182 0.00 -38.51 19.46
C ALA A 182 -0.13 -39.96 18.99
N TYR A 183 -0.51 -40.18 17.71
CA TYR A 183 -0.60 -41.53 17.12
C TYR A 183 0.77 -42.22 16.91
N LEU A 184 1.85 -41.45 16.80
CA LEU A 184 3.21 -42.01 16.64
C LEU A 184 3.88 -42.34 17.99
N GLU A 185 3.48 -41.71 19.08
CA GLU A 185 4.00 -42.01 20.43
C GLU A 185 3.35 -43.24 21.09
N ASP A 186 2.12 -43.58 20.73
CA ASP A 186 1.43 -44.80 21.22
C ASP A 186 1.80 -46.08 20.45
N ALA A 187 2.63 -46.02 19.42
CA ALA A 187 3.03 -47.15 18.58
C ALA A 187 4.48 -47.65 18.87
N THR A 188 5.14 -47.15 19.90
CA THR A 188 6.46 -47.59 20.38
C THR A 188 6.39 -48.15 21.78
#